data_56afd4c2ad1d0f205955585dfa3715b3
#
_entry.id   56afd4c2ad1d0f205955585dfa3715b3
#
_cell.length_a   1.000
_cell.length_b   1.000
_cell.length_c   1.000
_cell.angle_alpha   90.00
_cell.angle_beta   90.00
_cell.angle_gamma   90.00
#
_symmetry.space_group_name_H-M   'P 1'
#
loop_
_entity.id
_entity.type
_entity.pdbx_description
1 polymer ?
#
loop_
_entity_poly.entity_id
_entity_poly.type
_entity_poly.pdbx_seq_one_letter_code
_entity_poly.pdbx_strand_id
1 'polypeptide(L)'
;MEQTKKSTALATIIRERRAVKKGYNDKPVTEETVMNLLDDATWAPTHGNRQPWRFIFVGPEQKETFAEKVAATYPEEKQENRREYLNEPNAFLIVVMDVPDNQKQWDENFGATASMIQNFWLLAWEQQLGVVWKTNPHIYDPKVKEILDVGEDEKIVGFIHLGYFDEKPIKKGRVPVSEKFSTFKG
;
A
#
# COMPACT_ATOMS: atom_id res chain seq x y z
N MET A 1 -22.98 30.14 13.98
CA MET A 1 -22.11 30.51 12.83
C MET A 1 -21.09 29.41 12.66
N GLU A 2 -21.27 28.56 11.65
CA GLU A 2 -20.33 27.51 11.31
C GLU A 2 -19.09 28.17 10.67
N GLN A 3 -17.99 28.22 11.41
CA GLN A 3 -16.71 28.67 10.84
C GLN A 3 -16.32 27.64 9.77
N THR A 4 -16.47 27.99 8.52
CA THR A 4 -15.96 27.22 7.38
C THR A 4 -14.44 27.09 7.54
N LYS A 5 -14.01 25.96 8.13
CA LYS A 5 -12.58 25.67 8.36
C LYS A 5 -11.88 25.66 7.01
N LYS A 6 -11.05 26.69 6.73
CA LYS A 6 -10.29 26.77 5.49
C LYS A 6 -9.41 25.51 5.38
N SER A 7 -9.72 24.63 4.44
CA SER A 7 -8.97 23.36 4.27
C SER A 7 -7.58 23.69 3.73
N THR A 8 -6.54 23.17 4.37
CA THR A 8 -5.17 23.20 3.82
C THR A 8 -5.05 22.20 2.65
N ALA A 9 -4.06 22.36 1.77
CA ALA A 9 -3.81 21.42 0.67
C ALA A 9 -3.69 19.98 1.19
N LEU A 10 -2.89 19.77 2.23
CA LEU A 10 -2.73 18.47 2.86
C LEU A 10 -4.06 17.88 3.37
N ALA A 11 -4.89 18.68 4.06
CA ALA A 11 -6.18 18.23 4.55
C ALA A 11 -7.13 17.85 3.40
N THR A 12 -7.03 18.52 2.27
CA THR A 12 -7.79 18.21 1.05
C THR A 12 -7.35 16.85 0.49
N ILE A 13 -6.06 16.64 0.31
CA ILE A 13 -5.50 15.36 -0.18
C ILE A 13 -5.92 14.21 0.71
N ILE A 14 -5.77 14.35 2.04
CA ILE A 14 -6.17 13.32 3.02
C ILE A 14 -7.66 12.97 2.86
N ARG A 15 -8.54 13.95 2.66
CA ARG A 15 -9.98 13.73 2.53
C ARG A 15 -10.40 13.21 1.16
N GLU A 16 -9.63 13.51 0.12
CA GLU A 16 -9.95 13.11 -1.26
C GLU A 16 -9.33 11.78 -1.66
N ARG A 17 -8.21 11.38 -1.07
CA ARG A 17 -7.56 10.10 -1.37
C ARG A 17 -8.54 8.93 -1.28
N ARG A 18 -8.52 8.07 -2.29
CA ARG A 18 -9.34 6.84 -2.39
C ARG A 18 -8.45 5.63 -2.67
N ALA A 19 -8.96 4.45 -2.35
CA ALA A 19 -8.42 3.20 -2.87
C ALA A 19 -8.92 3.01 -4.31
N VAL A 20 -8.01 3.04 -5.26
CA VAL A 20 -8.28 2.72 -6.66
C VAL A 20 -8.05 1.23 -6.83
N LYS A 21 -9.12 0.47 -7.06
CA LYS A 21 -9.08 -1.01 -7.08
C LYS A 21 -9.17 -1.60 -8.48
N LYS A 22 -9.59 -0.80 -9.45
CA LYS A 22 -9.82 -1.14 -10.85
C LYS A 22 -9.99 0.13 -11.68
N GLY A 23 -10.09 -0.02 -12.99
CA GLY A 23 -10.28 1.11 -13.90
C GLY A 23 -8.99 1.90 -14.09
N TYR A 24 -7.87 1.20 -14.08
CA TYR A 24 -6.59 1.78 -14.43
C TYR A 24 -6.51 2.03 -15.94
N ASN A 25 -5.86 3.12 -16.33
CA ASN A 25 -5.57 3.42 -17.74
C ASN A 25 -4.20 2.83 -18.16
N ASP A 26 -3.85 2.98 -19.45
CA ASP A 26 -2.65 2.36 -20.02
C ASP A 26 -1.34 3.10 -19.72
N LYS A 27 -1.39 4.21 -18.95
CA LYS A 27 -0.18 4.95 -18.61
C LYS A 27 0.74 4.09 -17.73
N PRO A 28 1.99 3.84 -18.14
CA PRO A 28 2.88 2.97 -17.38
C PRO A 28 3.30 3.62 -16.06
N VAL A 29 3.41 2.80 -15.02
CA VAL A 29 4.01 3.18 -13.74
C VAL A 29 5.48 2.80 -13.80
N THR A 30 6.37 3.80 -13.78
CA THR A 30 7.81 3.60 -13.89
C THR A 30 8.46 3.43 -12.52
N GLU A 31 9.60 2.73 -12.49
CA GLU A 31 10.43 2.61 -11.29
C GLU A 31 10.85 3.99 -10.77
N GLU A 32 11.26 4.91 -11.65
CA GLU A 32 11.62 6.28 -11.29
C GLU A 32 10.49 7.00 -10.54
N THR A 33 9.24 6.88 -11.03
CA THR A 33 8.07 7.48 -10.35
C THR A 33 7.93 6.90 -8.94
N VAL A 34 8.06 5.59 -8.79
CA VAL A 34 7.90 4.92 -7.49
C VAL A 34 9.05 5.29 -6.55
N MET A 35 10.28 5.34 -7.02
CA MET A 35 11.46 5.76 -6.24
C MET A 35 11.31 7.18 -5.73
N ASN A 36 10.94 8.13 -6.57
CA ASN A 36 10.72 9.53 -6.17
C ASN A 36 9.64 9.67 -5.09
N LEU A 37 8.57 8.87 -5.16
CA LEU A 37 7.53 8.86 -4.13
C LEU A 37 8.01 8.22 -2.82
N LEU A 38 8.86 7.20 -2.90
CA LEU A 38 9.42 6.53 -1.73
C LEU A 38 10.43 7.41 -1.00
N ASP A 39 11.23 8.21 -1.71
CA ASP A 39 12.19 9.13 -1.11
C ASP A 39 11.50 10.07 -0.11
N ASP A 40 10.34 10.60 -0.47
CA ASP A 40 9.54 11.43 0.44
C ASP A 40 8.75 10.60 1.47
N ALA A 41 8.20 9.44 1.08
CA ALA A 41 7.36 8.62 1.95
C ALA A 41 8.13 8.06 3.14
N THR A 42 9.43 7.75 2.97
CA THR A 42 10.31 7.20 4.01
C THR A 42 10.65 8.19 5.13
N TRP A 43 10.27 9.47 5.01
CA TRP A 43 10.28 10.44 6.12
C TRP A 43 9.19 10.17 7.17
N ALA A 44 8.52 9.03 7.09
CA ALA A 44 7.60 8.57 8.13
C ALA A 44 8.32 8.38 9.47
N PRO A 45 7.64 8.63 10.60
CA PRO A 45 8.25 8.43 11.92
C PRO A 45 8.61 6.97 12.13
N THR A 46 9.82 6.73 12.62
CA THR A 46 10.33 5.39 12.94
C THR A 46 11.14 5.43 14.22
N HIS A 47 10.88 4.53 15.16
CA HIS A 47 11.55 4.50 16.45
C HIS A 47 13.05 4.20 16.27
N GLY A 48 13.91 5.06 16.85
CA GLY A 48 15.36 4.91 16.74
C GLY A 48 15.91 4.98 15.31
N ASN A 49 15.15 5.57 14.38
CA ASN A 49 15.49 5.65 12.96
C ASN A 49 15.77 4.27 12.30
N ARG A 50 15.09 3.23 12.75
CA ARG A 50 15.31 1.85 12.27
C ARG A 50 14.96 1.65 10.80
N GLN A 51 13.92 2.35 10.30
CA GLN A 51 13.43 2.21 8.92
C GLN A 51 13.22 0.73 8.53
N PRO A 52 12.32 0.02 9.21
CA PRO A 52 12.23 -1.44 9.17
C PRO A 52 11.56 -1.99 7.90
N TRP A 53 11.70 -1.32 6.80
CA TRP A 53 11.05 -1.64 5.52
C TRP A 53 12.06 -1.83 4.40
N ARG A 54 11.72 -2.68 3.47
CA ARG A 54 12.30 -2.72 2.13
C ARG A 54 11.19 -2.88 1.09
N PHE A 55 11.54 -2.67 -0.15
CA PHE A 55 10.59 -2.59 -1.24
C PHE A 55 11.00 -3.51 -2.39
N ILE A 56 10.00 -4.16 -3.01
CA ILE A 56 10.17 -4.92 -4.24
C ILE A 56 9.21 -4.32 -5.25
N PHE A 57 9.74 -3.75 -6.32
CA PHE A 57 8.93 -3.20 -7.40
C PHE A 57 8.74 -4.26 -8.50
N VAL A 58 7.49 -4.45 -8.90
CA VAL A 58 7.12 -5.25 -10.06
C VAL A 58 6.56 -4.30 -11.11
N GLY A 59 7.39 -3.96 -12.06
CA GLY A 59 7.05 -3.04 -13.14
C GLY A 59 6.20 -3.70 -14.24
N PRO A 60 5.78 -2.90 -15.24
CA PRO A 60 4.93 -3.37 -16.32
C PRO A 60 5.51 -4.57 -17.10
N GLU A 61 6.83 -4.60 -17.29
CA GLU A 61 7.52 -5.68 -18.03
C GLU A 61 7.55 -7.02 -17.28
N GLN A 62 7.61 -6.98 -15.95
CA GLN A 62 7.68 -8.17 -15.10
C GLN A 62 6.31 -8.64 -14.63
N LYS A 63 5.28 -7.81 -14.78
CA LYS A 63 3.95 -8.00 -14.19
C LYS A 63 3.31 -9.34 -14.60
N GLU A 64 3.31 -9.68 -15.87
CA GLU A 64 2.72 -10.90 -16.38
C GLU A 64 3.39 -12.15 -15.77
N THR A 65 4.72 -12.21 -15.83
CA THR A 65 5.49 -13.31 -15.22
C THR A 65 5.26 -13.41 -13.71
N PHE A 66 5.16 -12.27 -13.03
CA PHE A 66 4.87 -12.22 -11.61
C PHE A 66 3.46 -12.76 -11.31
N ALA A 67 2.46 -12.32 -12.08
CA ALA A 67 1.07 -12.78 -11.94
C ALA A 67 0.95 -14.30 -12.14
N GLU A 68 1.65 -14.85 -13.16
CA GLU A 68 1.71 -16.29 -13.40
C GLU A 68 2.27 -17.06 -12.19
N LYS A 69 3.44 -16.63 -11.70
CA LYS A 69 4.11 -17.29 -10.57
C LYS A 69 3.26 -17.25 -9.30
N VAL A 70 2.65 -16.10 -8.98
CA VAL A 70 1.82 -15.97 -7.79
C VAL A 70 0.48 -16.73 -7.96
N ALA A 71 -0.13 -16.70 -9.14
CA ALA A 71 -1.36 -17.45 -9.39
C ALA A 71 -1.13 -18.96 -9.26
N ALA A 72 0.02 -19.48 -9.69
CA ALA A 72 0.38 -20.88 -9.58
C ALA A 72 0.50 -21.41 -8.12
N THR A 73 0.57 -20.52 -7.13
CA THR A 73 0.53 -20.92 -5.70
C THR A 73 -0.88 -21.25 -5.21
N TYR A 74 -1.91 -20.88 -5.97
CA TYR A 74 -3.30 -21.18 -5.65
C TYR A 74 -3.75 -22.55 -6.20
N PRO A 75 -4.84 -23.15 -5.64
CA PRO A 75 -5.48 -24.30 -6.23
C PRO A 75 -5.86 -24.06 -7.70
N GLU A 76 -5.75 -25.10 -8.53
CA GLU A 76 -5.89 -25.04 -9.99
C GLU A 76 -7.16 -24.29 -10.43
N GLU A 77 -8.30 -24.59 -9.78
CA GLU A 77 -9.60 -23.97 -10.08
C GLU A 77 -9.66 -22.47 -9.79
N LYS A 78 -8.66 -21.89 -9.11
CA LYS A 78 -8.58 -20.46 -8.78
C LYS A 78 -7.50 -19.71 -9.56
N GLN A 79 -6.59 -20.44 -10.21
CA GLN A 79 -5.41 -19.84 -10.81
C GLN A 79 -5.75 -18.80 -11.89
N GLU A 80 -6.71 -19.11 -12.78
CA GLU A 80 -7.12 -18.17 -13.84
C GLU A 80 -7.66 -16.87 -13.24
N ASN A 81 -8.61 -16.94 -12.32
CA ASN A 81 -9.14 -15.76 -11.65
C ASN A 81 -8.07 -14.96 -10.90
N ARG A 82 -7.04 -15.64 -10.34
CA ARG A 82 -5.93 -14.96 -9.67
C ARG A 82 -4.99 -14.31 -10.67
N ARG A 83 -4.73 -14.92 -11.79
CA ARG A 83 -3.94 -14.38 -12.89
C ARG A 83 -4.58 -13.09 -13.43
N GLU A 84 -5.87 -13.14 -13.76
CA GLU A 84 -6.62 -11.96 -14.20
C GLU A 84 -6.55 -10.83 -13.17
N TYR A 85 -6.82 -11.13 -11.90
CA TYR A 85 -6.78 -10.17 -10.80
C TYR A 85 -5.40 -9.53 -10.62
N LEU A 86 -4.32 -10.29 -10.75
CA LEU A 86 -2.95 -9.79 -10.62
C LEU A 86 -2.48 -9.04 -11.88
N ASN A 87 -3.13 -9.23 -13.01
CA ASN A 87 -2.85 -8.48 -14.23
C ASN A 87 -3.62 -7.16 -14.33
N GLU A 88 -4.62 -6.92 -13.45
CA GLU A 88 -5.43 -5.71 -13.47
C GLU A 88 -4.63 -4.41 -13.19
N PRO A 89 -3.76 -4.30 -12.15
CA PRO A 89 -2.97 -3.09 -11.93
C PRO A 89 -1.81 -2.97 -12.93
N ASN A 90 -1.32 -1.73 -13.11
CA ASN A 90 -0.18 -1.48 -14.02
C ASN A 90 1.16 -1.94 -13.43
N ALA A 91 1.30 -1.90 -12.10
CA ALA A 91 2.51 -2.31 -11.39
C ALA A 91 2.18 -2.67 -9.93
N PHE A 92 3.17 -3.24 -9.23
CA PHE A 92 3.08 -3.48 -7.80
C PHE A 92 4.29 -2.90 -7.06
N LEU A 93 4.04 -2.39 -5.87
CA LEU A 93 5.06 -2.18 -4.85
C LEU A 93 4.78 -3.15 -3.70
N ILE A 94 5.64 -4.15 -3.54
CA ILE A 94 5.55 -5.08 -2.42
C ILE A 94 6.32 -4.46 -1.26
N VAL A 95 5.63 -4.26 -0.14
CA VAL A 95 6.25 -3.72 1.08
C VAL A 95 6.56 -4.88 2.02
N VAL A 96 7.82 -5.01 2.37
CA VAL A 96 8.36 -6.00 3.29
C VAL A 96 8.84 -5.30 4.55
N MET A 97 8.70 -5.94 5.69
CA MET A 97 9.06 -5.39 7.00
C MET A 97 9.86 -6.43 7.79
N ASP A 98 10.89 -5.98 8.49
CA ASP A 98 11.63 -6.78 9.47
C ASP A 98 10.73 -7.22 10.62
N VAL A 99 10.77 -8.50 10.97
CA VAL A 99 10.01 -9.10 12.07
C VAL A 99 10.95 -9.36 13.25
N PRO A 100 10.93 -8.51 14.28
CA PRO A 100 11.74 -8.71 15.48
C PRO A 100 11.11 -9.73 16.42
N ASP A 101 11.94 -10.30 17.31
CA ASP A 101 11.51 -11.30 18.29
C ASP A 101 10.57 -10.76 19.38
N ASN A 102 10.61 -9.46 19.67
CA ASN A 102 9.77 -8.87 20.72
C ASN A 102 8.59 -8.07 20.18
N GLN A 103 7.44 -8.21 20.84
CA GLN A 103 6.18 -7.60 20.43
C GLN A 103 6.23 -6.08 20.36
N LYS A 104 6.90 -5.41 21.32
CA LYS A 104 7.00 -3.94 21.30
C LYS A 104 7.66 -3.44 20.03
N GLN A 105 8.78 -4.02 19.66
CA GLN A 105 9.50 -3.63 18.47
C GLN A 105 8.71 -3.99 17.20
N TRP A 106 7.97 -5.11 17.22
CA TRP A 106 7.07 -5.48 16.14
C TRP A 106 5.98 -4.42 15.92
N ASP A 107 5.32 -3.96 16.98
CA ASP A 107 4.30 -2.92 16.93
C ASP A 107 4.86 -1.60 16.40
N GLU A 108 6.07 -1.22 16.86
CA GLU A 108 6.78 -0.03 16.40
C GLU A 108 7.14 -0.13 14.91
N ASN A 109 7.67 -1.27 14.46
CA ASN A 109 8.03 -1.52 13.06
C ASN A 109 6.80 -1.49 12.16
N PHE A 110 5.71 -2.16 12.57
CA PHE A 110 4.46 -2.16 11.80
C PHE A 110 3.84 -0.76 11.74
N GLY A 111 3.82 -0.04 12.86
CA GLY A 111 3.34 1.35 12.92
C GLY A 111 4.11 2.28 11.99
N ALA A 112 5.45 2.18 12.00
CA ALA A 112 6.32 2.94 11.11
C ALA A 112 6.05 2.61 9.63
N THR A 113 6.01 1.31 9.29
CA THR A 113 5.74 0.84 7.92
C THR A 113 4.35 1.27 7.43
N ALA A 114 3.32 1.18 8.27
CA ALA A 114 1.98 1.65 7.94
C ALA A 114 1.93 3.17 7.70
N SER A 115 2.69 3.94 8.49
CA SER A 115 2.82 5.39 8.33
C SER A 115 3.51 5.75 7.01
N MET A 116 4.57 5.05 6.67
CA MET A 116 5.27 5.18 5.38
C MET A 116 4.33 4.86 4.21
N ILE A 117 3.58 3.76 4.25
CA ILE A 117 2.59 3.41 3.21
C ILE A 117 1.54 4.52 3.07
N GLN A 118 1.10 5.12 4.18
CA GLN A 118 0.14 6.23 4.13
C GLN A 118 0.75 7.47 3.47
N ASN A 119 2.01 7.84 3.77
CA ASN A 119 2.70 8.92 3.10
C ASN A 119 2.80 8.67 1.59
N PHE A 120 3.28 7.48 1.20
CA PHE A 120 3.34 7.07 -0.19
C PHE A 120 1.99 7.21 -0.90
N TRP A 121 0.91 6.80 -0.25
CA TRP A 121 -0.43 6.85 -0.82
C TRP A 121 -0.95 8.29 -1.01
N LEU A 122 -0.62 9.21 -0.10
CA LEU A 122 -0.98 10.63 -0.21
C LEU A 122 -0.22 11.29 -1.36
N LEU A 123 1.09 11.06 -1.45
CA LEU A 123 1.96 11.58 -2.52
C LEU A 123 1.54 11.03 -3.89
N ALA A 124 1.27 9.74 -4.00
CA ALA A 124 0.77 9.12 -5.21
C ALA A 124 -0.57 9.72 -5.65
N TRP A 125 -1.48 9.95 -4.71
CA TRP A 125 -2.78 10.57 -5.00
C TRP A 125 -2.65 11.98 -5.57
N GLU A 126 -1.72 12.77 -5.08
CA GLU A 126 -1.40 14.11 -5.58
C GLU A 126 -0.96 14.07 -7.06
N GLN A 127 -0.25 13.02 -7.44
CA GLN A 127 0.20 12.78 -8.82
C GLN A 127 -0.80 11.98 -9.67
N GLN A 128 -2.04 11.80 -9.20
CA GLN A 128 -3.09 11.00 -9.88
C GLN A 128 -2.70 9.53 -10.09
N LEU A 129 -1.74 9.03 -9.33
CA LEU A 129 -1.42 7.61 -9.28
C LEU A 129 -2.35 6.92 -8.29
N GLY A 130 -3.17 6.01 -8.80
CA GLY A 130 -4.10 5.20 -8.03
C GLY A 130 -3.36 4.13 -7.24
N VAL A 131 -3.71 4.02 -5.97
CA VAL A 131 -3.10 3.08 -5.03
C VAL A 131 -4.18 2.32 -4.27
N VAL A 132 -3.96 1.03 -4.07
CA VAL A 132 -4.67 0.24 -3.07
C VAL A 132 -3.73 -0.72 -2.35
N TRP A 133 -3.75 -0.70 -1.03
CA TRP A 133 -3.03 -1.64 -0.18
C TRP A 133 -3.85 -2.93 -0.03
N LYS A 134 -3.28 -4.04 -0.49
CA LYS A 134 -3.90 -5.37 -0.48
C LYS A 134 -3.16 -6.30 0.48
N THR A 135 -3.94 -7.00 1.29
CA THR A 135 -3.48 -7.98 2.27
C THR A 135 -4.17 -9.32 2.04
N ASN A 136 -4.27 -9.72 0.78
CA ASN A 136 -4.89 -10.99 0.40
C ASN A 136 -4.09 -12.18 0.98
N PRO A 137 -4.69 -13.36 1.18
CA PRO A 137 -4.03 -14.49 1.85
C PRO A 137 -2.67 -14.89 1.29
N HIS A 138 -2.41 -14.65 0.01
CA HIS A 138 -1.12 -14.97 -0.62
C HIS A 138 0.09 -14.26 0.01
N ILE A 139 -0.09 -13.13 0.70
CA ILE A 139 1.03 -12.48 1.41
C ILE A 139 1.59 -13.32 2.57
N TYR A 140 0.85 -14.34 3.01
CA TYR A 140 1.25 -15.28 4.06
C TYR A 140 1.73 -16.62 3.49
N ASP A 141 1.63 -16.84 2.17
CA ASP A 141 2.03 -18.09 1.54
C ASP A 141 3.57 -18.19 1.46
N PRO A 142 4.18 -19.24 2.02
CA PRO A 142 5.63 -19.43 1.96
C PRO A 142 6.18 -19.45 0.52
N LYS A 143 5.41 -19.99 -0.44
CA LYS A 143 5.82 -20.00 -1.86
C LYS A 143 5.88 -18.58 -2.45
N VAL A 144 4.98 -17.68 -2.01
CA VAL A 144 5.01 -16.28 -2.44
C VAL A 144 6.19 -15.55 -1.79
N LYS A 145 6.53 -15.87 -0.53
CA LYS A 145 7.75 -15.37 0.10
C LYS A 145 9.00 -15.81 -0.67
N GLU A 146 9.06 -17.08 -1.08
CA GLU A 146 10.16 -17.62 -1.88
C GLU A 146 10.27 -16.93 -3.26
N ILE A 147 9.14 -16.75 -3.97
CA ILE A 147 9.10 -16.02 -5.26
C ILE A 147 9.67 -14.60 -5.14
N LEU A 148 9.47 -13.97 -3.98
CA LEU A 148 9.86 -12.57 -3.71
C LEU A 148 11.18 -12.44 -2.93
N ASP A 149 11.88 -13.54 -2.67
CA ASP A 149 13.08 -13.55 -1.85
C ASP A 149 12.88 -12.85 -0.49
N VAL A 150 11.79 -13.23 0.21
CA VAL A 150 11.44 -12.71 1.54
C VAL A 150 11.85 -13.72 2.61
N GLY A 151 12.75 -13.30 3.49
CA GLY A 151 13.31 -14.12 4.55
C GLY A 151 12.33 -14.58 5.64
N GLU A 152 12.77 -15.48 6.53
CA GLU A 152 11.97 -15.95 7.65
C GLU A 152 11.74 -14.86 8.70
N ASP A 153 12.73 -13.99 8.89
CA ASP A 153 12.73 -12.82 9.74
C ASP A 153 12.05 -11.58 9.12
N GLU A 154 11.37 -11.79 8.00
CA GLU A 154 10.66 -10.75 7.27
C GLU A 154 9.19 -11.10 7.05
N LYS A 155 8.40 -10.06 6.86
CA LYS A 155 6.97 -10.14 6.58
C LYS A 155 6.60 -9.29 5.37
N ILE A 156 5.84 -9.87 4.46
CA ILE A 156 5.12 -9.07 3.45
C ILE A 156 3.99 -8.33 4.14
N VAL A 157 4.08 -7.01 4.22
CA VAL A 157 3.06 -6.15 4.82
C VAL A 157 1.88 -5.95 3.89
N GLY A 158 2.13 -5.98 2.59
CA GLY A 158 1.09 -5.95 1.58
C GLY A 158 1.61 -5.77 0.17
N PHE A 159 0.73 -6.07 -0.76
CA PHE A 159 0.88 -5.74 -2.17
C PHE A 159 0.18 -4.41 -2.41
N ILE A 160 0.94 -3.39 -2.73
CA ILE A 160 0.43 -2.08 -3.11
C ILE A 160 0.22 -2.11 -4.63
N HIS A 161 -1.04 -2.21 -5.05
CA HIS A 161 -1.40 -2.14 -6.47
C HIS A 161 -1.31 -0.70 -6.94
N LEU A 162 -0.68 -0.48 -8.07
CA LEU A 162 -0.42 0.82 -8.65
C LEU A 162 -0.99 0.92 -10.06
N GLY A 163 -1.53 2.08 -10.41
CA GLY A 163 -1.95 2.38 -11.78
C GLY A 163 -2.62 3.75 -11.88
N TYR A 164 -2.40 4.45 -12.97
CA TYR A 164 -3.08 5.71 -13.21
C TYR A 164 -4.56 5.49 -13.53
N PHE A 165 -5.40 6.46 -13.25
CA PHE A 165 -6.85 6.35 -13.40
C PHE A 165 -7.44 7.67 -13.93
N ASP A 166 -8.52 7.56 -14.68
CA ASP A 166 -9.23 8.72 -15.24
C ASP A 166 -10.42 9.12 -14.35
N GLU A 167 -11.11 8.16 -13.75
CA GLU A 167 -12.29 8.39 -12.93
C GLU A 167 -12.01 8.20 -11.45
N LYS A 168 -12.30 9.23 -10.63
CA LYS A 168 -12.13 9.15 -9.18
C LYS A 168 -13.19 8.20 -8.57
N PRO A 169 -12.76 7.25 -7.71
CA PRO A 169 -13.70 6.41 -6.99
C PRO A 169 -14.65 7.21 -6.08
N ILE A 170 -15.86 6.70 -5.91
CA ILE A 170 -16.91 7.34 -5.10
C ILE A 170 -16.44 7.57 -3.67
N LYS A 171 -16.70 8.77 -3.17
CA LYS A 171 -16.42 9.15 -1.77
C LYS A 171 -17.35 8.42 -0.81
N LYS A 172 -16.76 7.76 0.19
CA LYS A 172 -17.49 7.18 1.32
C LYS A 172 -17.37 8.10 2.54
N GLY A 173 -18.44 8.22 3.31
CA GLY A 173 -18.46 8.96 4.57
C GLY A 173 -17.51 8.39 5.63
N ARG A 174 -17.35 9.14 6.70
CA ARG A 174 -16.65 8.71 7.93
C ARG A 174 -17.58 8.93 9.11
N VAL A 175 -17.44 8.08 10.10
CA VAL A 175 -18.09 8.29 11.39
C VAL A 175 -17.56 9.59 12.00
N PRO A 176 -18.42 10.44 12.56
CA PRO A 176 -18.00 11.66 13.23
C PRO A 176 -17.00 11.37 14.36
N VAL A 177 -15.95 12.18 14.44
CA VAL A 177 -14.93 12.02 15.48
C VAL A 177 -15.51 12.08 16.89
N SER A 178 -16.56 12.88 17.10
CA SER A 178 -17.27 13.00 18.39
C SER A 178 -17.80 11.67 18.94
N GLU A 179 -18.10 10.70 18.07
CA GLU A 179 -18.54 9.35 18.48
C GLU A 179 -17.40 8.44 18.97
N LYS A 180 -16.15 8.83 18.72
CA LYS A 180 -14.94 8.08 19.05
C LYS A 180 -14.01 8.83 20.01
N PHE A 181 -14.42 10.04 20.42
CA PHE A 181 -13.63 10.90 21.30
C PHE A 181 -14.16 10.87 22.72
N SER A 182 -13.26 10.68 23.66
CA SER A 182 -13.58 10.78 25.09
C SER A 182 -12.51 11.60 25.81
N THR A 183 -12.91 12.36 26.81
CA THR A 183 -12.00 13.06 27.72
C THR A 183 -11.82 12.23 28.98
N PHE A 184 -10.58 12.04 29.41
CA PHE A 184 -10.29 11.43 30.70
C PHE A 184 -10.93 12.27 31.82
N LYS A 185 -11.72 11.60 32.66
CA LYS A 185 -12.34 12.19 33.87
C LYS A 185 -11.62 11.54 35.03
N GLY A 186 -10.64 12.27 35.62
CA GLY A 186 -9.95 11.87 36.84
C GLY A 186 -10.89 11.69 38.05
#